data_37edc6fe99000e7c578c132b27c9228e
#
_entry.id   37edc6fe99000e7c578c132b27c9228e
#
_cell.length_a   1.000
_cell.length_b   1.000
_cell.length_c   1.000
_cell.angle_alpha   90.00
_cell.angle_beta   90.00
_cell.angle_gamma   90.00
#
_symmetry.space_group_name_H-M   'P 1'
#
loop_
_entity.id
_entity.type
_entity.pdbx_description
1 polymer ?
#
loop_
_entity_poly.entity_id
_entity_poly.type
_entity_poly.pdbx_seq_one_letter_code
_entity_poly.pdbx_strand_id
1 'polypeptide(L)'
;MLIIMKTIKRIKLATFILGGLLLFSSCGTLFCTQKEVPALTITSSIPDSEVYLNGRYVGQTPYSYFGDEVDVKKITVKKAGYKAQTQKARKLSGWAYVNFVPYPLYNWIWGYFLDRSNSKCWRYKKDVFHFHLEEE
;
A
#
# COMPACT_ATOMS: atom_id res chain seq x y z
N MET A 1 -8.68 -41.97 -38.91
CA MET A 1 -9.63 -41.76 -37.78
C MET A 1 -8.91 -41.56 -36.44
N LEU A 2 -7.94 -42.38 -36.09
CA LEU A 2 -7.23 -42.31 -34.79
C LEU A 2 -6.40 -41.04 -34.60
N ILE A 3 -5.75 -40.50 -35.64
CA ILE A 3 -4.92 -39.27 -35.61
C ILE A 3 -5.79 -38.05 -35.36
N ILE A 4 -6.95 -37.96 -35.99
CA ILE A 4 -7.88 -36.84 -35.80
C ILE A 4 -8.40 -36.77 -34.39
N MET A 5 -8.74 -37.93 -33.78
CA MET A 5 -9.17 -37.99 -32.38
C MET A 5 -8.08 -37.54 -31.39
N LYS A 6 -6.82 -37.90 -31.61
CA LYS A 6 -5.68 -37.44 -30.79
C LYS A 6 -5.47 -35.94 -30.91
N THR A 7 -5.59 -35.38 -32.10
CA THR A 7 -5.46 -33.94 -32.34
C THR A 7 -6.57 -33.15 -31.64
N ILE A 8 -7.83 -33.62 -31.75
CA ILE A 8 -8.98 -32.98 -31.08
C ILE A 8 -8.81 -32.99 -29.55
N LYS A 9 -8.33 -34.11 -28.96
CA LYS A 9 -8.05 -34.18 -27.51
C LYS A 9 -6.96 -33.19 -27.07
N ARG A 10 -5.89 -33.05 -27.86
CA ARG A 10 -4.82 -32.09 -27.59
C ARG A 10 -5.29 -30.64 -27.66
N ILE A 11 -6.12 -30.32 -28.67
CA ILE A 11 -6.71 -28.97 -28.80
C ILE A 11 -7.62 -28.67 -27.60
N LYS A 12 -8.52 -29.58 -27.22
CA LYS A 12 -9.40 -29.40 -26.06
C LYS A 12 -8.61 -29.22 -24.75
N LEU A 13 -7.54 -30.00 -24.56
CA LEU A 13 -6.67 -29.87 -23.39
C LEU A 13 -5.94 -28.54 -23.39
N ALA A 14 -5.39 -28.09 -24.52
CA ALA A 14 -4.72 -26.81 -24.65
C ALA A 14 -5.68 -25.63 -24.40
N THR A 15 -6.92 -25.71 -24.91
CA THR A 15 -7.94 -24.68 -24.66
C THR A 15 -8.36 -24.65 -23.19
N PHE A 16 -8.47 -25.81 -22.56
CA PHE A 16 -8.80 -25.89 -21.13
C PHE A 16 -7.68 -25.31 -20.24
N ILE A 17 -6.42 -25.60 -20.58
CA ILE A 17 -5.25 -25.04 -19.87
C ILE A 17 -5.15 -23.53 -20.08
N LEU A 18 -5.35 -23.05 -21.30
CA LEU A 18 -5.31 -21.64 -21.63
C LEU A 18 -6.46 -20.88 -20.95
N GLY A 19 -7.68 -21.44 -20.95
CA GLY A 19 -8.83 -20.89 -20.25
C GLY A 19 -8.62 -20.86 -18.74
N GLY A 20 -8.04 -21.91 -18.16
CA GLY A 20 -7.65 -21.96 -16.75
C GLY A 20 -6.62 -20.87 -16.39
N LEU A 21 -5.60 -20.68 -17.20
CA LEU A 21 -4.59 -19.63 -16.98
C LEU A 21 -5.18 -18.22 -16.98
N LEU A 22 -6.19 -17.95 -17.80
CA LEU A 22 -6.88 -16.66 -17.83
C LEU A 22 -7.76 -16.42 -16.61
N LEU A 23 -8.30 -17.46 -15.99
CA LEU A 23 -9.10 -17.36 -14.75
C LEU A 23 -8.23 -17.15 -13.51
N PHE A 24 -6.94 -17.46 -13.57
CA PHE A 24 -5.98 -17.25 -12.49
C PHE A 24 -5.25 -15.90 -12.56
N SER A 25 -5.65 -15.00 -13.47
CA SER A 25 -5.14 -13.63 -13.42
C SER A 25 -5.64 -12.99 -12.13
N SER A 26 -4.70 -12.82 -11.21
CA SER A 26 -4.87 -12.35 -9.85
C SER A 26 -5.65 -11.04 -9.81
N CYS A 27 -6.89 -11.09 -9.32
CA CYS A 27 -7.74 -9.92 -9.07
C CYS A 27 -7.35 -9.12 -7.82
N GLY A 28 -6.18 -9.37 -7.22
CA GLY A 28 -5.74 -8.68 -6.01
C GLY A 28 -5.78 -7.15 -6.14
N THR A 29 -5.39 -6.65 -7.29
CA THR A 29 -5.37 -5.20 -7.58
C THR A 29 -6.77 -4.56 -7.61
N LEU A 30 -7.82 -5.33 -7.89
CA LEU A 30 -9.20 -4.82 -7.93
C LEU A 30 -9.77 -4.55 -6.52
N PHE A 31 -9.25 -5.18 -5.48
CA PHE A 31 -9.73 -5.03 -4.12
C PHE A 31 -9.01 -3.91 -3.34
N CYS A 32 -7.92 -3.38 -3.87
CA CYS A 32 -7.20 -2.25 -3.29
C CYS A 32 -7.78 -0.88 -3.69
N THR A 33 -9.10 -0.80 -3.97
CA THR A 33 -9.74 0.47 -4.34
C THR A 33 -9.94 1.31 -3.08
N GLN A 34 -9.18 2.38 -2.93
CA GLN A 34 -9.41 3.38 -1.91
C GLN A 34 -10.30 4.48 -2.50
N LYS A 35 -11.52 4.63 -1.98
CA LYS A 35 -12.48 5.63 -2.46
C LYS A 35 -12.07 7.07 -2.11
N GLU A 36 -11.51 7.26 -0.92
CA GLU A 36 -11.11 8.56 -0.40
C GLU A 36 -9.85 8.42 0.45
N VAL A 37 -8.92 9.35 0.31
CA VAL A 37 -7.76 9.46 1.17
C VAL A 37 -8.10 10.43 2.28
N PRO A 38 -8.14 10.00 3.56
CA PRO A 38 -8.45 10.91 4.66
C PRO A 38 -7.36 11.96 4.79
N ALA A 39 -7.77 13.17 5.20
CA ALA A 39 -6.84 14.23 5.55
C ALA A 39 -5.91 13.77 6.68
N LEU A 40 -4.62 14.03 6.52
CA LEU A 40 -3.60 13.69 7.49
C LEU A 40 -3.32 14.90 8.38
N THR A 41 -3.78 14.87 9.63
CA THR A 41 -3.56 15.94 10.60
C THR A 41 -2.36 15.62 11.50
N ILE A 42 -1.44 16.55 11.63
CA ILE A 42 -0.21 16.41 12.40
C ILE A 42 -0.20 17.47 13.50
N THR A 43 -0.15 17.01 14.74
CA THR A 43 -0.10 17.86 15.95
C THR A 43 1.10 17.50 16.79
N SER A 44 1.56 18.42 17.63
CA SER A 44 2.67 18.23 18.54
C SER A 44 2.32 18.78 19.93
N SER A 45 2.94 18.24 20.97
CA SER A 45 2.87 18.77 22.33
C SER A 45 3.46 20.19 22.42
N ILE A 46 4.39 20.52 21.52
CA ILE A 46 5.02 21.84 21.45
C ILE A 46 4.49 22.52 20.18
N PRO A 47 3.88 23.71 20.29
CA PRO A 47 3.37 24.45 19.14
C PRO A 47 4.51 24.92 18.23
N ASP A 48 4.16 25.23 16.99
CA ASP A 48 5.09 25.75 15.97
C ASP A 48 6.31 24.85 15.75
N SER A 49 6.13 23.54 15.90
CA SER A 49 7.17 22.55 15.59
C SER A 49 7.23 22.30 14.08
N GLU A 50 8.43 22.22 13.53
CA GLU A 50 8.65 21.98 12.11
C GLU A 50 8.20 20.58 11.70
N VAL A 51 7.42 20.50 10.62
CA VAL A 51 6.91 19.26 10.06
C VAL A 51 7.62 18.91 8.76
N TYR A 52 8.11 17.68 8.69
CA TYR A 52 8.75 17.12 7.51
C TYR A 52 7.97 15.89 7.03
N LEU A 53 7.53 15.89 5.79
CA LEU A 53 6.93 14.75 5.12
C LEU A 53 7.94 14.13 4.16
N ASN A 54 8.24 12.84 4.35
CA ASN A 54 9.27 12.13 3.57
C ASN A 54 10.65 12.81 3.55
N GLY A 55 10.98 13.59 4.58
CA GLY A 55 12.23 14.35 4.68
C GLY A 55 12.18 15.76 4.08
N ARG A 56 11.05 16.16 3.46
CA ARG A 56 10.86 17.53 2.93
C ARG A 56 10.08 18.36 3.93
N TYR A 57 10.56 19.56 4.24
CA TYR A 57 9.86 20.54 5.06
C TYR A 57 8.56 20.97 4.38
N VAL A 58 7.45 21.01 5.15
CA VAL A 58 6.13 21.36 4.62
C VAL A 58 5.42 22.45 5.43
N GLY A 59 5.81 22.70 6.67
CA GLY A 59 5.21 23.72 7.52
C GLY A 59 5.45 23.47 8.99
N GLN A 60 4.58 24.03 9.84
CA GLN A 60 4.64 23.94 11.30
C GLN A 60 3.35 23.33 11.85
N THR A 61 3.44 22.74 13.05
CA THR A 61 2.28 22.18 13.74
C THR A 61 1.38 23.29 14.33
N PRO A 62 0.03 23.15 14.26
CA PRO A 62 -0.73 22.04 13.67
C PRO A 62 -0.74 22.11 12.14
N TYR A 63 -0.51 20.98 11.46
CA TYR A 63 -0.44 20.91 10.01
C TYR A 63 -1.42 19.87 9.45
N SER A 64 -2.18 20.22 8.42
CA SER A 64 -3.08 19.31 7.72
C SER A 64 -2.64 19.10 6.29
N TYR A 65 -2.42 17.85 5.91
CA TYR A 65 -2.05 17.45 4.57
C TYR A 65 -3.24 16.82 3.86
N PHE A 66 -3.51 17.31 2.65
CA PHE A 66 -4.54 16.80 1.76
C PHE A 66 -3.85 16.30 0.49
N GLY A 67 -3.93 15.02 0.23
CA GLY A 67 -3.37 14.40 -0.96
C GLY A 67 -4.34 13.43 -1.60
N ASP A 68 -4.25 13.27 -2.91
CA ASP A 68 -5.12 12.35 -3.66
C ASP A 68 -4.71 10.88 -3.46
N GLU A 69 -3.47 10.65 -3.01
CA GLU A 69 -2.93 9.31 -2.76
C GLU A 69 -2.21 9.22 -1.41
N VAL A 70 -2.02 7.99 -0.91
CA VAL A 70 -1.26 7.72 0.32
C VAL A 70 0.24 7.71 0.03
N ASP A 71 0.79 8.88 -0.23
CA ASP A 71 2.19 9.11 -0.62
C ASP A 71 3.13 9.38 0.57
N VAL A 72 2.60 9.84 1.71
CA VAL A 72 3.39 10.11 2.91
C VAL A 72 3.82 8.80 3.58
N LYS A 73 5.11 8.51 3.53
CA LYS A 73 5.74 7.32 4.15
C LYS A 73 6.13 7.56 5.60
N LYS A 74 6.76 8.72 5.85
CA LYS A 74 7.30 9.11 7.15
C LYS A 74 6.93 10.56 7.45
N ILE A 75 6.58 10.81 8.72
CA ILE A 75 6.38 12.13 9.28
C ILE A 75 7.48 12.32 10.30
N THR A 76 8.21 13.41 10.21
CA THR A 76 9.20 13.82 11.21
C THR A 76 8.82 15.18 11.72
N VAL A 77 8.82 15.35 13.05
CA VAL A 77 8.60 16.64 13.71
C VAL A 77 9.84 17.02 14.48
N LYS A 78 10.27 18.28 14.31
CA LYS A 78 11.48 18.85 14.93
C LYS A 78 11.16 20.19 15.58
N LYS A 79 11.85 20.48 16.68
CA LYS A 79 11.87 21.79 17.33
C LYS A 79 13.24 22.01 17.95
N ALA A 80 13.76 23.21 17.90
CA ALA A 80 15.03 23.53 18.54
C ALA A 80 14.96 23.26 20.05
N GLY A 81 15.95 22.55 20.62
CA GLY A 81 16.00 22.15 22.02
C GLY A 81 15.18 20.87 22.33
N TYR A 82 14.64 20.19 21.32
CA TYR A 82 13.86 18.96 21.49
C TYR A 82 14.34 17.85 20.55
N LYS A 83 14.23 16.62 21.01
CA LYS A 83 14.57 15.45 20.21
C LYS A 83 13.61 15.29 19.04
N ALA A 84 14.17 15.19 17.82
CA ALA A 84 13.37 14.95 16.63
C ALA A 84 12.64 13.59 16.68
N GLN A 85 11.33 13.59 16.47
CA GLN A 85 10.54 12.36 16.43
C GLN A 85 10.10 12.03 15.03
N THR A 86 10.18 10.72 14.69
CA THR A 86 9.78 10.21 13.38
C THR A 86 8.80 9.05 13.54
N GLN A 87 7.69 9.13 12.85
CA GLN A 87 6.69 8.04 12.80
C GLN A 87 6.42 7.62 11.34
N LYS A 88 6.15 6.31 11.14
CA LYS A 88 5.70 5.79 9.84
C LYS A 88 4.21 6.10 9.68
N ALA A 89 3.86 6.87 8.64
CA ALA A 89 2.50 7.33 8.41
C ALA A 89 1.60 6.25 7.80
N ARG A 90 2.15 5.40 6.91
CA ARG A 90 1.36 4.44 6.14
C ARG A 90 1.57 2.99 6.56
N LYS A 91 0.54 2.17 6.33
CA LYS A 91 0.57 0.72 6.44
C LYS A 91 -0.03 0.09 5.19
N LEU A 92 0.39 -1.13 4.88
CA LEU A 92 -0.22 -1.89 3.80
C LEU A 92 -1.65 -2.31 4.22
N SER A 93 -2.60 -2.21 3.30
CA SER A 93 -3.97 -2.64 3.54
C SER A 93 -4.03 -4.15 3.81
N GLY A 94 -4.93 -4.58 4.72
CA GLY A 94 -5.17 -6.01 4.98
C GLY A 94 -5.53 -6.82 3.72
N TRP A 95 -6.14 -6.18 2.73
CA TRP A 95 -6.46 -6.80 1.44
C TRP A 95 -5.24 -7.22 0.63
N ALA A 96 -4.10 -6.58 0.80
CA ALA A 96 -2.85 -7.02 0.18
C ALA A 96 -2.39 -8.40 0.69
N TYR A 97 -2.85 -8.82 1.89
CA TYR A 97 -2.55 -10.13 2.46
C TYR A 97 -3.52 -11.23 2.00
N VAL A 98 -4.62 -10.89 1.34
CA VAL A 98 -5.55 -11.90 0.77
C VAL A 98 -4.87 -12.72 -0.32
N ASN A 99 -3.86 -12.17 -0.99
CA ASN A 99 -3.01 -12.90 -1.93
C ASN A 99 -2.13 -13.97 -1.24
N PHE A 100 -2.09 -13.98 0.11
CA PHE A 100 -1.38 -14.97 0.92
C PHE A 100 -2.18 -16.28 1.14
N VAL A 101 -3.42 -16.35 0.68
CA VAL A 101 -4.20 -17.60 0.72
C VAL A 101 -3.51 -18.61 -0.19
N PRO A 102 -3.30 -19.87 0.27
CA PRO A 102 -2.42 -20.84 -0.38
C PRO A 102 -2.97 -21.32 -1.73
N TYR A 103 -2.71 -20.55 -2.75
CA TYR A 103 -2.77 -20.94 -4.15
C TYR A 103 -1.34 -21.09 -4.68
N PRO A 104 -1.10 -21.86 -5.74
CA PRO A 104 0.24 -22.38 -6.06
C PRO A 104 1.29 -21.28 -6.05
N LEU A 105 2.32 -21.51 -5.30
CA LEU A 105 3.46 -20.70 -4.85
C LEU A 105 3.97 -19.58 -5.80
N TYR A 106 3.69 -19.68 -7.09
CA TYR A 106 4.23 -18.77 -8.10
C TYR A 106 3.48 -17.43 -8.20
N ASN A 107 2.15 -17.43 -8.12
CA ASN A 107 1.35 -16.21 -8.23
C ASN A 107 1.40 -15.34 -6.97
N TRP A 108 1.71 -15.93 -5.84
CA TRP A 108 1.81 -15.29 -4.54
C TRP A 108 2.90 -14.23 -4.46
N ILE A 109 4.11 -14.56 -4.92
CA ILE A 109 5.26 -13.66 -4.85
C ILE A 109 5.03 -12.44 -5.76
N TRP A 110 4.57 -12.64 -6.98
CA TRP A 110 4.30 -11.57 -7.95
C TRP A 110 3.13 -10.69 -7.52
N GLY A 111 2.03 -11.25 -7.02
CA GLY A 111 0.89 -10.49 -6.51
C GLY A 111 1.29 -9.56 -5.37
N TYR A 112 2.07 -10.04 -4.42
CA TYR A 112 2.58 -9.23 -3.31
C TYR A 112 3.47 -8.08 -3.77
N PHE A 113 4.36 -8.31 -4.73
CA PHE A 113 5.21 -7.26 -5.29
C PHE A 113 4.41 -6.19 -6.04
N LEU A 114 3.42 -6.59 -6.82
CA LEU A 114 2.54 -5.68 -7.55
C LEU A 114 1.71 -4.81 -6.58
N ASP A 115 1.13 -5.40 -5.55
CA ASP A 115 0.34 -4.68 -4.56
C ASP A 115 1.20 -3.72 -3.72
N ARG A 116 2.43 -4.11 -3.41
CA ARG A 116 3.39 -3.25 -2.71
C ARG A 116 3.82 -2.06 -3.56
N SER A 117 3.87 -2.22 -4.88
CA SER A 117 4.19 -1.14 -5.84
C SER A 117 3.01 -0.20 -6.06
N ASN A 118 1.77 -0.66 -5.83
CA ASN A 118 0.57 0.12 -6.09
C ASN A 118 0.26 1.03 -4.90
N SER A 119 0.23 2.36 -5.12
CA SER A 119 -0.11 3.36 -4.10
C SER A 119 -1.51 3.16 -3.51
N LYS A 120 -2.45 2.63 -4.30
CA LYS A 120 -3.85 2.37 -3.88
C LYS A 120 -4.00 1.30 -2.80
N CYS A 121 -3.00 0.43 -2.59
CA CYS A 121 -3.00 -0.58 -1.54
C CYS A 121 -2.46 -0.07 -0.20
N TRP A 122 -2.03 1.17 -0.12
CA TRP A 122 -1.55 1.78 1.10
C TRP A 122 -2.65 2.59 1.79
N ARG A 123 -2.64 2.62 3.12
CA ARG A 123 -3.53 3.45 3.94
C ARG A 123 -2.72 4.14 5.02
N TYR A 124 -3.16 5.31 5.46
CA TYR A 124 -2.61 5.92 6.66
C TYR A 124 -2.95 5.06 7.89
N LYS A 125 -2.03 5.02 8.86
CA LYS A 125 -2.24 4.27 10.11
C LYS A 125 -3.30 4.91 10.97
N LYS A 126 -3.35 6.24 10.94
CA LYS A 126 -4.27 7.11 11.67
C LYS A 126 -4.51 8.36 10.85
N ASP A 127 -5.61 9.04 11.07
CA ASP A 127 -5.94 10.31 10.43
C ASP A 127 -5.27 11.47 11.19
N VAL A 128 -5.05 11.31 12.50
CA VAL A 128 -4.37 12.28 13.36
C VAL A 128 -3.10 11.66 13.94
N PHE A 129 -1.98 12.32 13.73
CA PHE A 129 -0.68 11.99 14.33
C PHE A 129 -0.32 13.04 15.36
N HIS A 130 -0.24 12.60 16.61
CA HIS A 130 0.22 13.43 17.72
C HIS A 130 1.67 13.07 18.07
N PHE A 131 2.55 14.08 18.15
CA PHE A 131 3.96 13.93 18.49
C PHE A 131 4.21 14.53 19.88
N HIS A 132 4.77 13.72 20.74
CA HIS A 132 5.18 14.17 22.07
C HIS A 132 6.68 14.40 22.06
N LEU A 133 7.09 15.67 21.91
CA LEU A 133 8.50 16.03 21.85
C LEU A 133 9.08 16.09 23.28
N GLU A 134 10.23 15.44 23.47
CA GLU A 134 11.00 15.45 24.70
C GLU A 134 12.16 16.44 24.58
N GLU A 135 12.49 17.15 25.66
CA GLU A 135 13.65 18.02 25.71
C GLU A 135 14.94 17.20 25.54
N GLU A 136 15.95 17.81 24.92
CA GLU A 136 17.22 17.16 24.63
C GLU A 136 18.15 17.11 25.86
#